data_6e0f250abf197e2735a784b3ecf14160
#
_entry.id   6e0f250abf197e2735a784b3ecf14160
#
_cell.length_a   1.000
_cell.length_b   1.000
_cell.length_c   1.000
_cell.angle_alpha   90.00
_cell.angle_beta   90.00
_cell.angle_gamma   90.00
#
_symmetry.space_group_name_H-M   'P 1'
#
loop_
_entity.id
_entity.type
_entity.pdbx_description
1 polymer ?
#
loop_
_entity_poly.entity_id
_entity_poly.type
_entity_poly.pdbx_seq_one_letter_code
_entity_poly.pdbx_strand_id
1 'polypeptide(L)'
;MDLLLLADTHLPRRAKALPAQVWDAVDVADVVVHAGDWVDVAVLDELEGRAARVVGVHGNNDGSALRGRLPEVARVDLAGLRLAVVHETGSSGGRERRCDALFGPGSPEPVDALVFGHSHVPWDATTASGLRLLNPGSPTDRRRMPRCTYMTARVEAGRLVDVRLHELPLRIPPR
;
A
#
# COMPACT_ATOMS: atom_id res chain seq x y z
N MET A 1 -1.45 17.22 0.56
CA MET A 1 -2.17 16.04 1.10
C MET A 1 -1.14 14.97 1.37
N ASP A 2 -1.06 14.53 2.62
CA ASP A 2 -0.05 13.55 3.04
C ASP A 2 -0.65 12.14 3.02
N LEU A 3 0.09 11.19 2.41
CA LEU A 3 -0.31 9.80 2.23
C LEU A 3 0.58 8.88 3.07
N LEU A 4 -0.04 7.89 3.72
CA LEU A 4 0.63 6.72 4.25
C LEU A 4 0.29 5.51 3.36
N LEU A 5 1.31 4.80 2.86
CA LEU A 5 1.14 3.61 2.04
C LEU A 5 1.56 2.37 2.85
N LEU A 6 0.66 1.41 2.96
CA LEU A 6 0.81 0.15 3.66
C LEU A 6 0.42 -1.01 2.73
N ALA A 7 0.95 -2.19 2.99
CA ALA A 7 0.53 -3.46 2.41
C ALA A 7 0.96 -4.62 3.30
N ASP A 8 0.36 -5.79 3.12
CA ASP A 8 0.85 -7.05 3.68
C ASP A 8 1.04 -7.00 5.20
N THR A 9 0.08 -6.45 5.93
CA THR A 9 0.14 -6.33 7.39
C THR A 9 0.01 -7.67 8.09
N HIS A 10 -0.71 -8.63 7.51
CA HIS A 10 -0.86 -10.01 7.98
C HIS A 10 -1.12 -10.15 9.50
N LEU A 11 -1.87 -9.24 10.10
CA LEU A 11 -2.22 -9.31 11.51
C LEU A 11 -3.41 -10.26 11.74
N PRO A 12 -3.44 -11.00 12.84
CA PRO A 12 -2.38 -11.15 13.86
C PRO A 12 -1.33 -12.22 13.53
N ARG A 13 -1.33 -12.79 12.31
CA ARG A 13 -0.52 -13.99 11.96
C ARG A 13 0.98 -13.74 12.00
N ARG A 14 1.45 -12.56 11.55
CA ARG A 14 2.89 -12.24 11.45
C ARG A 14 3.36 -11.29 12.54
N ALA A 15 2.43 -10.55 13.14
CA ALA A 15 2.68 -9.68 14.28
C ALA A 15 1.40 -9.55 15.11
N LYS A 16 1.52 -9.17 16.38
CA LYS A 16 0.35 -8.97 17.25
C LYS A 16 -0.37 -7.65 16.95
N ALA A 17 0.38 -6.63 16.54
CA ALA A 17 -0.13 -5.30 16.23
C ALA A 17 0.81 -4.59 15.24
N LEU A 18 0.34 -3.50 14.63
CA LEU A 18 1.19 -2.59 13.88
C LEU A 18 2.23 -1.94 14.81
N PRO A 19 3.45 -1.68 14.31
CA PRO A 19 4.45 -0.92 15.06
C PRO A 19 3.96 0.49 15.43
N ALA A 20 4.42 1.01 16.58
CA ALA A 20 4.04 2.35 17.03
C ALA A 20 4.34 3.44 15.99
N GLN A 21 5.50 3.35 15.33
CA GLN A 21 5.87 4.29 14.27
C GLN A 21 4.90 4.31 13.08
N VAL A 22 4.23 3.18 12.79
CA VAL A 22 3.20 3.12 11.76
C VAL A 22 1.93 3.83 12.23
N TRP A 23 1.56 3.64 13.51
CA TRP A 23 0.45 4.36 14.12
C TRP A 23 0.69 5.87 14.19
N ASP A 24 1.91 6.29 14.53
CA ASP A 24 2.30 7.72 14.50
C ASP A 24 2.14 8.30 13.08
N ALA A 25 2.45 7.50 12.05
CA ALA A 25 2.27 7.89 10.66
C ALA A 25 0.78 7.91 10.24
N VAL A 26 -0.06 7.00 10.77
CA VAL A 26 -1.52 7.00 10.58
C VAL A 26 -2.13 8.30 11.10
N ASP A 27 -1.70 8.74 12.30
CA ASP A 27 -2.28 9.91 12.98
C ASP A 27 -2.05 11.23 12.24
N VAL A 28 -1.02 11.32 11.40
CA VAL A 28 -0.66 12.54 10.67
C VAL A 28 -1.00 12.49 9.18
N ALA A 29 -1.39 11.33 8.65
CA ALA A 29 -1.73 11.16 7.25
C ALA A 29 -3.16 11.64 6.97
N ASP A 30 -3.35 12.38 5.86
CA ASP A 30 -4.68 12.70 5.35
C ASP A 30 -5.39 11.46 4.79
N VAL A 31 -4.62 10.54 4.19
CA VAL A 31 -5.13 9.28 3.61
C VAL A 31 -4.17 8.14 3.90
N VAL A 32 -4.70 7.05 4.44
CA VAL A 32 -4.02 5.76 4.54
C VAL A 32 -4.43 4.89 3.36
N VAL A 33 -3.47 4.48 2.56
CA VAL A 33 -3.65 3.54 1.43
C VAL A 33 -3.13 2.17 1.85
N HIS A 34 -3.96 1.11 1.74
CA HIS A 34 -3.55 -0.24 2.09
C HIS A 34 -3.78 -1.22 0.94
N ALA A 35 -2.71 -1.79 0.41
CA ALA A 35 -2.72 -2.65 -0.77
C ALA A 35 -2.92 -4.15 -0.46
N GLY A 36 -3.81 -4.47 0.49
CA GLY A 36 -4.27 -5.85 0.74
C GLY A 36 -3.41 -6.68 1.68
N ASP A 37 -3.88 -7.90 1.94
CA ASP A 37 -3.31 -8.87 2.89
C ASP A 37 -3.33 -8.34 4.35
N TRP A 38 -4.51 -7.95 4.78
CA TRP A 38 -4.85 -7.56 6.15
C TRP A 38 -4.90 -8.78 7.08
N VAL A 39 -5.61 -9.83 6.61
CA VAL A 39 -5.92 -11.12 7.26
C VAL A 39 -7.08 -11.05 8.24
N ASP A 40 -7.14 -10.06 9.12
CA ASP A 40 -8.24 -9.88 10.07
C ASP A 40 -8.97 -8.55 9.81
N VAL A 41 -10.30 -8.60 9.83
CA VAL A 41 -11.15 -7.41 9.66
C VAL A 41 -10.93 -6.38 10.76
N ALA A 42 -10.53 -6.80 11.95
CA ALA A 42 -10.22 -5.92 13.07
C ALA A 42 -9.11 -4.90 12.73
N VAL A 43 -8.18 -5.25 11.83
CA VAL A 43 -7.13 -4.32 11.37
C VAL A 43 -7.72 -3.18 10.54
N LEU A 44 -8.69 -3.51 9.68
CA LEU A 44 -9.43 -2.51 8.91
C LEU A 44 -10.25 -1.60 9.85
N ASP A 45 -10.98 -2.20 10.80
CA ASP A 45 -11.79 -1.46 11.78
C ASP A 45 -10.92 -0.49 12.60
N GLU A 46 -9.74 -0.95 13.04
CA GLU A 46 -8.81 -0.14 13.82
C GLU A 46 -8.24 1.03 13.01
N LEU A 47 -7.89 0.79 11.74
CA LEU A 47 -7.42 1.84 10.84
C LEU A 47 -8.55 2.83 10.49
N GLU A 48 -9.76 2.36 10.18
CA GLU A 48 -10.91 3.23 9.90
C GLU A 48 -11.33 4.06 11.11
N GLY A 49 -11.14 3.52 12.33
CA GLY A 49 -11.43 4.22 13.58
C GLY A 49 -10.42 5.31 13.93
N ARG A 50 -9.22 5.30 13.33
CA ARG A 50 -8.12 6.20 13.69
C ARG A 50 -7.65 7.10 12.55
N ALA A 51 -7.60 6.61 11.33
CA ALA A 51 -7.19 7.39 10.17
C ALA A 51 -8.29 8.38 9.74
N ALA A 52 -7.90 9.53 9.21
CA ALA A 52 -8.85 10.48 8.64
C ALA A 52 -9.61 9.90 7.42
N ARG A 53 -8.92 9.08 6.62
CA ARG A 53 -9.51 8.35 5.48
C ARG A 53 -8.68 7.09 5.20
N VAL A 54 -9.36 5.98 4.91
CA VAL A 54 -8.73 4.74 4.43
C VAL A 54 -9.16 4.45 3.00
N VAL A 55 -8.20 4.10 2.14
CA VAL A 55 -8.41 3.55 0.80
C VAL A 55 -7.73 2.20 0.76
N GLY A 56 -8.50 1.13 0.64
CA GLY A 56 -7.96 -0.23 0.70
C GLY A 56 -8.50 -1.17 -0.35
N VAL A 57 -7.77 -2.25 -0.60
CA VAL A 57 -8.19 -3.39 -1.40
C VAL A 57 -8.00 -4.66 -0.58
N HIS A 58 -8.70 -5.74 -0.93
CA HIS A 58 -8.39 -7.04 -0.35
C HIS A 58 -7.22 -7.71 -1.07
N GLY A 59 -6.50 -8.57 -0.35
CA GLY A 59 -5.44 -9.41 -0.90
C GLY A 59 -5.85 -10.89 -1.01
N ASN A 60 -4.89 -11.73 -1.40
CA ASN A 60 -5.14 -13.15 -1.57
C ASN A 60 -5.31 -13.91 -0.24
N ASN A 61 -4.75 -13.39 0.86
CA ASN A 61 -4.88 -13.97 2.19
C ASN A 61 -6.12 -13.46 2.97
N ASP A 62 -6.89 -12.56 2.39
CA ASP A 62 -8.05 -11.96 3.04
C ASP A 62 -9.30 -12.82 2.88
N GLY A 63 -10.01 -13.03 3.98
CA GLY A 63 -11.23 -13.82 4.03
C GLY A 63 -12.47 -13.08 3.51
N SER A 64 -13.62 -13.77 3.53
CA SER A 64 -14.89 -13.26 3.00
C SER A 64 -15.35 -11.95 3.65
N ALA A 65 -15.09 -11.73 4.94
CA ALA A 65 -15.43 -10.50 5.65
C ALA A 65 -14.72 -9.26 5.04
N LEU A 66 -13.42 -9.37 4.76
CA LEU A 66 -12.65 -8.32 4.11
C LEU A 66 -13.03 -8.16 2.63
N ARG A 67 -13.22 -9.27 1.91
CA ARG A 67 -13.67 -9.24 0.50
C ARG A 67 -15.06 -8.65 0.31
N GLY A 68 -15.92 -8.74 1.32
CA GLY A 68 -17.24 -8.09 1.31
C GLY A 68 -17.21 -6.58 1.55
N ARG A 69 -16.12 -6.06 2.13
CA ARG A 69 -15.94 -4.62 2.45
C ARG A 69 -14.99 -3.90 1.49
N LEU A 70 -14.04 -4.60 0.93
CA LEU A 70 -12.96 -4.03 0.12
C LEU A 70 -13.02 -4.56 -1.31
N PRO A 71 -12.82 -3.71 -2.32
CA PRO A 71 -12.74 -4.12 -3.70
C PRO A 71 -11.42 -4.86 -4.01
N GLU A 72 -11.34 -5.52 -5.15
CA GLU A 72 -10.09 -6.05 -5.71
C GLU A 72 -9.20 -4.94 -6.27
N VAL A 73 -9.82 -3.91 -6.86
CA VAL A 73 -9.18 -2.72 -7.40
C VAL A 73 -9.90 -1.49 -6.86
N ALA A 74 -9.18 -0.64 -6.18
CA ALA A 74 -9.67 0.68 -5.80
C ALA A 74 -9.11 1.74 -6.75
N ARG A 75 -9.95 2.69 -7.17
CA ARG A 75 -9.56 3.90 -7.92
C ARG A 75 -10.07 5.11 -7.20
N VAL A 76 -9.22 6.12 -7.03
CA VAL A 76 -9.56 7.32 -6.29
C VAL A 76 -8.82 8.53 -6.86
N ASP A 77 -9.49 9.69 -6.86
CA ASP A 77 -8.83 10.98 -7.06
C ASP A 77 -8.43 11.55 -5.69
N LEU A 78 -7.17 11.90 -5.57
CA LEU A 78 -6.58 12.50 -4.37
C LEU A 78 -5.97 13.85 -4.76
N ALA A 79 -6.74 14.91 -4.62
CA ALA A 79 -6.32 16.29 -4.96
C ALA A 79 -5.75 16.41 -6.40
N GLY A 80 -6.42 15.75 -7.36
CA GLY A 80 -6.06 15.73 -8.77
C GLY A 80 -5.07 14.63 -9.17
N LEU A 81 -4.56 13.85 -8.23
CA LEU A 81 -3.80 12.63 -8.50
C LEU A 81 -4.78 11.46 -8.69
N ARG A 82 -4.79 10.83 -9.86
CA ARG A 82 -5.53 9.58 -10.10
C ARG A 82 -4.71 8.41 -9.59
N LEU A 83 -5.16 7.78 -8.52
CA LEU A 83 -4.49 6.67 -7.87
C LEU A 83 -5.29 5.38 -8.06
N ALA A 84 -4.62 4.29 -8.44
CA ALA A 84 -5.17 2.95 -8.31
C ALA A 84 -4.44 2.17 -7.22
N VAL A 85 -5.17 1.25 -6.59
CA VAL A 85 -4.63 0.32 -5.60
C VAL A 85 -5.05 -1.09 -6.01
N VAL A 86 -4.10 -2.02 -6.02
CA VAL A 86 -4.32 -3.45 -6.24
C VAL A 86 -3.44 -4.22 -5.27
N HIS A 87 -3.79 -5.48 -4.97
CA HIS A 87 -2.88 -6.28 -4.15
C HIS A 87 -1.75 -6.88 -5.01
N GLU A 88 -2.07 -7.45 -6.17
CA GLU A 88 -1.11 -8.21 -6.96
C GLU A 88 -0.95 -7.67 -8.38
N THR A 89 0.29 -7.63 -8.87
CA THR A 89 0.67 -7.22 -10.23
C THR A 89 1.32 -8.34 -11.03
N GLY A 90 1.27 -9.57 -10.52
CA GLY A 90 1.97 -10.74 -11.08
C GLY A 90 3.49 -10.73 -10.85
N SER A 91 4.22 -11.56 -11.59
CA SER A 91 5.67 -11.71 -11.43
C SER A 91 6.43 -10.40 -11.65
N SER A 92 7.64 -10.27 -11.08
CA SER A 92 8.49 -9.09 -11.27
C SER A 92 8.92 -8.88 -12.73
N GLY A 93 9.14 -9.98 -13.47
CA GLY A 93 9.45 -9.90 -14.90
C GLY A 93 8.28 -9.32 -15.71
N GLY A 94 8.52 -8.24 -16.45
CA GLY A 94 7.54 -7.57 -17.29
C GLY A 94 6.41 -6.84 -16.53
N ARG A 95 6.59 -6.59 -15.21
CA ARG A 95 5.60 -5.89 -14.37
C ARG A 95 5.23 -4.54 -14.95
N GLU A 96 6.20 -3.71 -15.28
CA GLU A 96 5.95 -2.36 -15.82
C GLU A 96 5.06 -2.40 -17.05
N ARG A 97 5.36 -3.27 -18.02
CA ARG A 97 4.55 -3.41 -19.24
C ARG A 97 3.12 -3.87 -18.94
N ARG A 98 2.93 -4.81 -18.00
CA ARG A 98 1.57 -5.26 -17.60
C ARG A 98 0.80 -4.14 -16.90
N CYS A 99 1.45 -3.44 -15.98
CA CYS A 99 0.83 -2.32 -15.28
C CYS A 99 0.47 -1.18 -16.26
N ASP A 100 1.33 -0.87 -17.21
CA ASP A 100 1.02 0.11 -18.26
C ASP A 100 -0.20 -0.30 -19.11
N ALA A 101 -0.30 -1.57 -19.48
CA ALA A 101 -1.44 -2.04 -20.26
C ALA A 101 -2.77 -1.92 -19.51
N LEU A 102 -2.77 -2.09 -18.18
CA LEU A 102 -3.97 -2.10 -17.34
C LEU A 102 -4.31 -0.74 -16.71
N PHE A 103 -3.31 0.09 -16.45
CA PHE A 103 -3.45 1.32 -15.66
C PHE A 103 -2.78 2.55 -16.29
N GLY A 104 -1.91 2.36 -17.28
CA GLY A 104 -1.18 3.44 -17.92
C GLY A 104 -2.04 4.30 -18.86
N PRO A 105 -1.47 5.34 -19.49
CA PRO A 105 -2.20 6.30 -20.32
C PRO A 105 -3.00 5.71 -21.47
N GLY A 106 -2.64 4.52 -21.92
CA GLY A 106 -3.35 3.79 -23.00
C GLY A 106 -4.46 2.86 -22.51
N SER A 107 -4.67 2.73 -21.19
CA SER A 107 -5.74 1.89 -20.64
C SER A 107 -7.09 2.59 -20.68
N PRO A 108 -8.22 1.84 -20.55
CA PRO A 108 -9.57 2.44 -20.52
C PRO A 108 -9.77 3.43 -19.35
N GLU A 109 -9.13 3.18 -18.22
CA GLU A 109 -9.23 4.01 -17.02
C GLU A 109 -7.81 4.34 -16.50
N PRO A 110 -7.11 5.28 -17.15
CA PRO A 110 -5.72 5.57 -16.84
C PRO A 110 -5.58 6.26 -15.48
N VAL A 111 -4.49 5.91 -14.76
CA VAL A 111 -4.11 6.55 -13.51
C VAL A 111 -2.68 7.07 -13.58
N ASP A 112 -2.32 7.94 -12.64
CA ASP A 112 -0.99 8.55 -12.55
C ASP A 112 -0.06 7.72 -11.67
N ALA A 113 -0.63 6.99 -10.69
CA ALA A 113 0.10 6.11 -9.79
C ALA A 113 -0.68 4.82 -9.47
N LEU A 114 0.06 3.74 -9.26
CA LEU A 114 -0.43 2.43 -8.83
C LEU A 114 0.30 2.00 -7.57
N VAL A 115 -0.44 1.76 -6.49
CA VAL A 115 0.07 1.16 -5.25
C VAL A 115 -0.28 -0.33 -5.24
N PHE A 116 0.69 -1.17 -4.91
CA PHE A 116 0.50 -2.62 -4.87
C PHE A 116 1.29 -3.28 -3.72
N GLY A 117 0.98 -4.53 -3.37
CA GLY A 117 1.57 -5.30 -2.29
C GLY A 117 2.15 -6.65 -2.71
N HIS A 118 1.75 -7.71 -1.99
CA HIS A 118 1.96 -9.14 -2.21
C HIS A 118 3.41 -9.63 -2.09
N SER A 119 4.37 -8.93 -2.67
CA SER A 119 5.77 -9.36 -2.69
C SER A 119 6.51 -9.10 -1.37
N HIS A 120 6.04 -8.19 -0.54
CA HIS A 120 6.72 -7.61 0.62
C HIS A 120 8.06 -6.94 0.27
N VAL A 121 8.32 -6.72 -1.01
CA VAL A 121 9.55 -6.09 -1.49
C VAL A 121 9.23 -4.65 -1.89
N PRO A 122 9.84 -3.66 -1.22
CA PRO A 122 9.64 -2.26 -1.60
C PRO A 122 9.98 -2.02 -3.07
N TRP A 123 9.12 -1.24 -3.72
CA TRP A 123 9.30 -0.88 -5.13
C TRP A 123 8.89 0.57 -5.34
N ASP A 124 9.73 1.30 -6.04
CA ASP A 124 9.46 2.66 -6.47
C ASP A 124 10.09 2.87 -7.84
N ALA A 125 9.25 2.92 -8.87
CA ALA A 125 9.68 3.09 -10.27
C ALA A 125 8.62 3.85 -11.06
N THR A 126 9.06 4.48 -12.14
CA THR A 126 8.18 5.08 -13.15
C THR A 126 8.34 4.30 -14.44
N THR A 127 7.25 3.86 -15.03
CA THR A 127 7.25 3.16 -16.31
C THR A 127 7.61 4.11 -17.45
N ALA A 128 7.89 3.55 -18.63
CA ALA A 128 8.19 4.35 -19.82
C ALA A 128 7.03 5.26 -20.26
N SER A 129 5.79 4.90 -19.90
CA SER A 129 4.59 5.70 -20.19
C SER A 129 4.31 6.79 -19.13
N GLY A 130 5.05 6.80 -18.03
CA GLY A 130 4.90 7.78 -16.96
C GLY A 130 4.08 7.31 -15.76
N LEU A 131 3.53 6.08 -15.76
CA LEU A 131 2.82 5.51 -14.61
C LEU A 131 3.80 5.26 -13.45
N ARG A 132 3.53 5.82 -12.26
CA ARG A 132 4.32 5.55 -11.06
C ARG A 132 3.86 4.27 -10.38
N LEU A 133 4.80 3.35 -10.11
CA LEU A 133 4.56 2.08 -9.44
C LEU A 133 5.16 2.09 -8.04
N LEU A 134 4.35 1.88 -7.00
CA LEU A 134 4.78 1.90 -5.61
C LEU A 134 4.37 0.63 -4.87
N ASN A 135 5.32 -0.01 -4.19
CA ASN A 135 5.07 -1.05 -3.21
C ASN A 135 5.74 -0.65 -1.89
N PRO A 136 4.99 -0.47 -0.80
CA PRO A 136 5.58 -0.04 0.47
C PRO A 136 6.34 -1.15 1.21
N GLY A 137 6.33 -2.38 0.69
CA GLY A 137 6.79 -3.55 1.43
C GLY A 137 5.77 -3.97 2.49
N SER A 138 6.24 -4.49 3.63
CA SER A 138 5.38 -4.88 4.74
C SER A 138 5.90 -4.32 6.08
N PRO A 139 5.04 -3.72 6.92
CA PRO A 139 5.45 -3.20 8.23
C PRO A 139 5.59 -4.30 9.30
N THR A 140 5.19 -5.54 9.01
CA THR A 140 5.09 -6.63 9.98
C THR A 140 5.81 -7.90 9.55
N ASP A 141 5.92 -8.18 8.26
CA ASP A 141 6.54 -9.38 7.69
C ASP A 141 7.56 -9.04 6.60
N ARG A 142 8.81 -8.84 7.00
CA ARG A 142 9.90 -8.49 6.08
C ARG A 142 10.27 -9.60 5.08
N ARG A 143 9.81 -10.82 5.29
CA ARG A 143 10.25 -12.00 4.51
C ARG A 143 11.77 -12.03 4.35
N ARG A 144 12.27 -11.88 3.10
CA ARG A 144 13.70 -11.87 2.76
C ARG A 144 14.36 -10.49 2.85
N MET A 145 13.58 -9.44 3.14
CA MET A 145 14.12 -8.08 3.26
C MET A 145 14.84 -7.88 4.60
N PRO A 146 15.86 -7.01 4.68
CA PRO A 146 16.58 -6.76 5.93
C PRO A 146 15.68 -6.14 7.01
N ARG A 147 14.68 -5.34 6.63
CA ARG A 147 13.78 -4.61 7.51
C ARG A 147 12.33 -4.74 7.07
N CYS A 148 11.40 -4.55 8.01
CA CYS A 148 10.02 -4.21 7.71
C CYS A 148 9.95 -2.76 7.24
N THR A 149 9.00 -2.45 6.35
CA THR A 149 8.94 -1.13 5.70
C THR A 149 7.51 -0.64 5.54
N TYR A 150 7.36 0.66 5.38
CA TYR A 150 6.19 1.36 4.89
C TYR A 150 6.64 2.58 4.07
N MET A 151 5.73 3.21 3.34
CA MET A 151 6.05 4.43 2.60
C MET A 151 5.17 5.59 3.03
N THR A 152 5.71 6.80 2.92
CA THR A 152 4.94 8.05 2.92
C THR A 152 5.14 8.77 1.60
N ALA A 153 4.15 9.53 1.19
CA ALA A 153 4.22 10.39 0.02
C ALA A 153 3.37 11.63 0.24
N ARG A 154 3.58 12.67 -0.58
CA ARG A 154 2.72 13.85 -0.59
C ARG A 154 2.14 14.04 -1.98
N VAL A 155 0.89 14.50 -2.04
CA VAL A 155 0.24 14.94 -3.28
C VAL A 155 0.24 16.46 -3.32
N GLU A 156 0.86 17.01 -4.37
CA GLU A 156 0.89 18.44 -4.67
C GLU A 156 0.55 18.66 -6.15
N ALA A 157 -0.43 19.51 -6.42
CA ALA A 157 -0.86 19.83 -7.79
C ALA A 157 -1.11 18.59 -8.68
N GLY A 158 -1.76 17.56 -8.12
CA GLY A 158 -2.08 16.31 -8.84
C GLY A 158 -0.88 15.39 -9.09
N ARG A 159 0.22 15.57 -8.38
CA ARG A 159 1.43 14.75 -8.53
C ARG A 159 1.92 14.20 -7.20
N LEU A 160 2.50 12.99 -7.23
CA LEU A 160 3.23 12.46 -6.09
C LEU A 160 4.59 13.12 -5.98
N VAL A 161 4.85 13.70 -4.82
CA VAL A 161 6.13 14.27 -4.42
C VAL A 161 6.56 13.65 -3.08
N ASP A 162 7.82 13.81 -2.70
CA ASP A 162 8.38 13.35 -1.41
C ASP A 162 8.06 11.88 -1.08
N VAL A 163 8.09 10.99 -2.05
CA VAL A 163 7.93 9.55 -1.81
C VAL A 163 9.13 9.06 -1.00
N ARG A 164 8.88 8.52 0.19
CA ARG A 164 9.92 8.05 1.13
C ARG A 164 9.62 6.65 1.63
N LEU A 165 10.61 5.78 1.51
CA LEU A 165 10.61 4.47 2.16
C LEU A 165 11.13 4.61 3.58
N HIS A 166 10.37 4.10 4.55
CA HIS A 166 10.73 4.04 5.96
C HIS A 166 11.07 2.61 6.35
N GLU A 167 12.24 2.41 6.93
CA GLU A 167 12.65 1.14 7.52
C GLU A 167 12.33 1.12 9.01
N LEU A 168 11.67 0.07 9.45
CA LEU A 168 11.37 -0.14 10.86
C LEU A 168 12.55 -0.81 11.58
N PRO A 169 12.78 -0.51 12.86
CA PRO A 169 13.81 -1.17 13.64
C PRO A 169 13.56 -2.69 13.71
N LEU A 170 14.63 -3.47 13.81
CA LEU A 170 14.50 -4.90 14.07
C LEU A 170 13.80 -5.09 15.43
N ARG A 171 12.78 -5.95 15.45
CA ARG A 171 12.21 -6.40 16.72
C ARG A 171 13.28 -7.17 17.47
N ILE A 172 13.77 -6.60 18.58
CA ILE A 172 14.60 -7.34 19.52
C ILE A 172 13.62 -8.25 20.28
N PRO A 173 13.77 -9.59 20.22
CA PRO A 173 12.92 -10.46 21.03
C PRO A 173 13.12 -10.08 22.50
N PRO A 174 12.07 -10.09 23.33
CA PRO A 174 12.23 -9.89 24.77
C PRO A 174 13.18 -10.98 25.29
N ARG A 175 14.14 -10.57 26.11
CA ARG A 175 15.06 -11.47 26.83
C ARG A 175 14.29 -12.31 27.82
#